data_165d0df52c0447767d7e10e28f11f195
#
_entry.id   165d0df52c0447767d7e10e28f11f195
#
_cell.length_a   1.000
_cell.length_b   1.000
_cell.length_c   1.000
_cell.angle_alpha   90.00
_cell.angle_beta   90.00
_cell.angle_gamma   90.00
#
_symmetry.space_group_name_H-M   'P 1'
#
loop_
_entity.id
_entity.type
_entity.pdbx_description
1 polymer ?
#
loop_
_entity_poly.entity_id
_entity_poly.type
_entity_poly.pdbx_seq_one_letter_code
_entity_poly.pdbx_strand_id
1 'polypeptide(L)'
;VQLPKEYGGGYLASLEIIHQMHCLCGIELSSSSDHCANMLHHQLLCVADTGLITYHWVKGSDGPFPDFNTLHKCKDISKIKEWNRQNGVRIP
;
A
#
# COMPACT_ATOMS: atom_id res chain seq x y z
N VAL A 1 -5.13 16.67 8.01
CA VAL A 1 -5.92 16.99 9.22
C VAL A 1 -4.98 17.31 10.37
N GLN A 2 -5.14 18.51 10.93
CA GLN A 2 -4.40 18.91 12.11
C GLN A 2 -5.08 18.38 13.37
N LEU A 3 -4.29 17.79 14.28
CA LEU A 3 -4.79 17.27 15.54
C LEU A 3 -4.86 18.38 16.60
N PRO A 4 -5.87 18.34 17.51
CA PRO A 4 -5.88 19.18 18.70
C PRO A 4 -4.65 18.95 19.57
N LYS A 5 -4.25 19.96 20.35
CA LYS A 5 -3.08 19.87 21.23
C LYS A 5 -3.17 18.73 22.25
N GLU A 6 -4.38 18.40 22.71
CA GLU A 6 -4.64 17.29 23.65
C GLU A 6 -4.26 15.92 23.08
N TYR A 7 -4.20 15.79 21.74
CA TYR A 7 -3.76 14.58 21.04
C TYR A 7 -2.37 14.74 20.40
N GLY A 8 -1.54 15.64 20.93
CA GLY A 8 -0.18 15.85 20.51
C GLY A 8 0.04 16.96 19.48
N GLY A 9 -1.03 17.54 18.94
CA GLY A 9 -0.93 18.53 17.85
C GLY A 9 -0.41 17.90 16.56
N GLY A 10 0.02 18.72 15.61
CA GLY A 10 0.55 18.25 14.34
C GLY A 10 -0.53 17.71 13.39
N TYR A 11 -0.10 16.94 12.40
CA TYR A 11 -0.97 16.42 11.34
C TYR A 11 -1.08 14.91 11.41
N LEU A 12 -2.29 14.38 11.21
CA LEU A 12 -2.54 12.95 11.19
C LEU A 12 -2.00 12.32 9.90
N ALA A 13 -1.26 11.23 10.04
CA ALA A 13 -0.77 10.42 8.93
C ALA A 13 -0.62 8.96 9.35
N SER A 14 -0.65 8.05 8.39
CA SER A 14 -0.31 6.64 8.61
C SER A 14 0.78 6.20 7.64
N LEU A 15 1.45 5.09 7.97
CA LEU A 15 2.45 4.50 7.09
C LEU A 15 1.78 3.63 6.02
N GLU A 16 2.27 3.72 4.80
CA GLU A 16 1.79 2.90 3.68
C GLU A 16 1.86 1.41 3.98
N ILE A 17 2.93 0.95 4.63
CA ILE A 17 3.08 -0.47 4.96
C ILE A 17 1.92 -0.99 5.82
N ILE A 18 1.44 -0.19 6.77
CA ILE A 18 0.32 -0.59 7.64
C ILE A 18 -0.96 -0.75 6.82
N HIS A 19 -1.24 0.18 5.89
CA HIS A 19 -2.38 0.08 5.01
C HIS A 19 -2.29 -1.12 4.07
N GLN A 20 -1.12 -1.35 3.47
CA GLN A 20 -0.88 -2.48 2.57
C GLN A 20 -1.10 -3.82 3.28
N MET A 21 -0.61 -3.96 4.51
CA MET A 21 -0.81 -5.16 5.32
C MET A 21 -2.28 -5.37 5.67
N HIS A 22 -3.00 -4.29 5.99
CA HIS A 22 -4.44 -4.34 6.26
C HIS A 22 -5.22 -4.83 5.04
N CYS A 23 -4.93 -4.31 3.85
CA CYS A 23 -5.58 -4.72 2.61
C CYS A 23 -5.26 -6.19 2.26
N LEU A 24 -4.02 -6.60 2.46
CA LEU A 24 -3.60 -7.98 2.19
C LEU A 24 -4.33 -8.98 3.08
N CYS A 25 -4.53 -8.67 4.36
CA CYS A 25 -5.27 -9.52 5.29
C CYS A 25 -6.71 -9.80 4.82
N GLY A 26 -7.34 -8.84 4.13
CA GLY A 26 -8.65 -9.03 3.52
C GLY A 26 -8.64 -10.05 2.37
N ILE A 27 -7.52 -10.18 1.67
CA ILE A 27 -7.35 -11.12 0.56
C ILE A 27 -7.09 -12.55 1.06
N GLU A 28 -6.40 -12.71 2.18
CA GLU A 28 -6.01 -14.00 2.75
C GLU A 28 -7.18 -14.90 3.14
N LEU A 29 -8.38 -14.41 3.15
CA LEU A 29 -9.57 -15.18 3.47
C LEU A 29 -9.95 -16.20 2.37
N SER A 30 -9.30 -16.15 1.21
CA SER A 30 -9.51 -17.10 0.12
C SER A 30 -8.48 -18.23 0.20
N SER A 31 -8.96 -19.46 0.43
CA SER A 31 -8.11 -20.64 0.60
C SER A 31 -7.26 -21.00 -0.63
N SER A 32 -7.68 -20.59 -1.82
CA SER A 32 -6.96 -20.89 -3.07
C SER A 32 -5.79 -19.94 -3.33
N SER A 33 -5.61 -18.90 -2.54
CA SER A 33 -4.60 -17.87 -2.74
C SER A 33 -3.53 -17.81 -1.64
N ASP A 34 -3.46 -18.81 -0.75
CA ASP A 34 -2.55 -18.81 0.41
C ASP A 34 -1.08 -18.62 0.02
N HIS A 35 -0.62 -19.34 -1.01
CA HIS A 35 0.76 -19.21 -1.48
C HIS A 35 1.04 -17.81 -2.05
N CYS A 36 0.15 -17.31 -2.89
CA CYS A 36 0.28 -15.99 -3.49
C CYS A 36 0.19 -14.88 -2.43
N ALA A 37 -0.73 -15.02 -1.48
CA ALA A 37 -0.88 -14.08 -0.37
C ALA A 37 0.38 -14.05 0.49
N ASN A 38 0.98 -15.20 0.79
CA ASN A 38 2.22 -15.28 1.54
C ASN A 38 3.39 -14.62 0.82
N MET A 39 3.52 -14.81 -0.48
CA MET A 39 4.55 -14.16 -1.29
C MET A 39 4.41 -12.64 -1.26
N LEU A 40 3.19 -12.13 -1.44
CA LEU A 40 2.90 -10.70 -1.37
C LEU A 40 3.16 -10.14 0.03
N HIS A 41 2.77 -10.88 1.07
CA HIS A 41 3.02 -10.51 2.46
C HIS A 41 4.51 -10.34 2.74
N HIS A 42 5.33 -11.31 2.35
CA HIS A 42 6.77 -11.24 2.51
C HIS A 42 7.38 -10.08 1.73
N GLN A 43 6.89 -9.83 0.53
CA GLN A 43 7.36 -8.71 -0.30
C GLN A 43 7.05 -7.36 0.35
N LEU A 44 5.86 -7.19 0.87
CA LEU A 44 5.45 -5.98 1.57
C LEU A 44 6.31 -5.72 2.81
N LEU A 45 6.58 -6.77 3.60
CA LEU A 45 7.44 -6.67 4.77
C LEU A 45 8.88 -6.34 4.39
N CYS A 46 9.38 -6.93 3.33
CA CYS A 46 10.75 -6.73 2.86
C CYS A 46 10.97 -5.30 2.37
N VAL A 47 10.06 -4.77 1.58
CA VAL A 47 10.11 -3.40 1.07
C VAL A 47 9.83 -2.40 2.18
N ALA A 48 8.89 -2.72 3.07
CA ALA A 48 8.50 -1.90 4.22
C ALA A 48 8.33 -0.41 3.86
N ASP A 49 7.40 -0.13 2.97
CA ASP A 49 7.14 1.22 2.48
C ASP A 49 6.80 2.15 3.64
N THR A 50 7.68 3.13 3.89
CA THR A 50 7.53 4.14 4.95
C THR A 50 6.90 5.43 4.44
N GLY A 51 6.36 5.44 3.22
CA GLY A 51 5.57 6.55 2.70
C GLY A 51 4.39 6.84 3.62
N LEU A 52 3.93 8.07 3.57
CA LEU A 52 2.86 8.54 4.45
C LEU A 52 1.54 8.62 3.69
N ILE A 53 0.49 8.20 4.36
CA ILE A 53 -0.89 8.47 3.96
C ILE A 53 -1.39 9.59 4.85
N THR A 54 -1.69 10.74 4.25
CA THR A 54 -2.25 11.89 4.96
C THR A 54 -3.76 11.76 5.11
N TYR A 55 -4.32 12.53 6.02
CA TYR A 55 -5.76 12.53 6.29
C TYR A 55 -6.33 13.92 6.04
N HIS A 56 -7.57 13.98 5.58
CA HIS A 56 -8.29 15.22 5.34
C HIS A 56 -9.75 15.09 5.74
N TRP A 57 -10.42 16.22 5.92
CA TRP A 57 -11.84 16.24 6.19
C TRP A 57 -12.63 16.12 4.89
N VAL A 58 -13.60 15.22 4.89
CA VAL A 58 -14.48 14.98 3.75
C VAL A 58 -15.91 15.19 4.18
N LYS A 59 -16.73 15.87 3.36
CA LYS A 59 -18.14 16.08 3.60
C LYS A 59 -18.86 14.72 3.67
N GLY A 60 -19.63 14.53 4.74
CA GLY A 60 -20.37 13.28 4.98
C GLY A 60 -19.62 12.24 5.79
N SER A 61 -18.39 12.52 6.22
CA SER A 61 -17.62 11.66 7.12
C SER A 61 -17.54 12.28 8.50
N ASP A 62 -17.73 11.44 9.54
CA ASP A 62 -17.69 11.88 10.93
C ASP A 62 -16.28 12.08 11.47
N GLY A 63 -15.26 11.63 10.74
CA GLY A 63 -13.86 11.72 11.15
C GLY A 63 -12.93 12.00 9.98
N PRO A 64 -11.61 12.12 10.25
CA PRO A 64 -10.61 12.25 9.20
C PRO A 64 -10.64 11.07 8.25
N PHE A 65 -10.57 11.34 6.96
CA PHE A 65 -10.56 10.33 5.90
C PHE A 65 -9.17 10.21 5.29
N PRO A 66 -8.65 8.99 5.08
CA PRO A 66 -7.33 8.82 4.45
C PRO A 66 -7.34 9.29 3.01
N ASP A 67 -6.28 9.99 2.63
CA ASP A 67 -6.04 10.38 1.23
C ASP A 67 -5.24 9.29 0.53
N PHE A 68 -5.92 8.42 -0.21
CA PHE A 68 -5.30 7.34 -0.97
C PHE A 68 -4.75 7.79 -2.33
N ASN A 69 -4.91 9.04 -2.68
CA ASN A 69 -4.43 9.61 -3.94
C ASN A 69 -3.12 10.40 -3.75
N THR A 70 -2.21 9.86 -2.95
CA THR A 70 -0.90 10.46 -2.72
C THR A 70 0.08 10.07 -3.80
N LEU A 71 1.07 10.94 -4.05
CA LEU A 71 2.13 10.65 -5.01
C LEU A 71 3.07 9.56 -4.47
N HIS A 72 3.34 8.57 -5.31
CA HIS A 72 4.28 7.49 -5.02
C HIS A 72 5.40 7.49 -6.05
N LYS A 73 6.60 7.18 -5.60
CA LYS A 73 7.73 6.95 -6.48
C LYS A 73 7.79 5.46 -6.82
N CYS A 74 7.48 5.12 -8.06
CA CYS A 74 7.39 3.74 -8.51
C CYS A 74 8.42 3.45 -9.60
N LYS A 75 8.75 2.17 -9.76
CA LYS A 75 9.49 1.71 -10.93
C LYS A 75 8.57 1.66 -12.14
N ASP A 76 9.15 1.81 -13.33
CA ASP A 76 8.39 1.72 -14.58
C ASP A 76 8.14 0.25 -14.92
N ILE A 77 6.95 -0.23 -14.60
CA ILE A 77 6.56 -1.62 -14.86
C ILE A 77 6.53 -1.96 -16.35
N SER A 78 6.24 -0.98 -17.21
CA SER A 78 6.21 -1.21 -18.66
C SER A 78 7.58 -1.61 -19.20
N LYS A 79 8.63 -0.98 -18.72
CA LYS A 79 10.01 -1.32 -19.09
C LYS A 79 10.42 -2.70 -18.59
N ILE A 80 10.01 -3.06 -17.38
CA ILE A 80 10.28 -4.38 -16.80
C ILE A 80 9.56 -5.47 -17.59
N LYS A 81 8.31 -5.26 -17.95
CA LYS A 81 7.54 -6.20 -18.77
C LYS A 81 8.16 -6.39 -20.15
N GLU A 82 8.59 -5.31 -20.79
CA GLU A 82 9.24 -5.38 -22.11
C GLU A 82 10.58 -6.13 -22.04
N TRP A 83 11.40 -5.86 -21.04
CA TRP A 83 12.62 -6.59 -20.80
C TRP A 83 12.36 -8.10 -20.63
N ASN A 84 11.35 -8.46 -19.85
CA ASN A 84 10.97 -9.85 -19.60
C ASN A 84 10.48 -10.53 -20.91
N ARG A 85 9.72 -9.80 -21.72
CA ARG A 85 9.25 -10.30 -23.01
C ARG A 85 10.41 -10.64 -23.95
N GLN A 86 11.45 -9.78 -23.99
CA GLN A 86 12.61 -9.95 -24.83
C GLN A 86 13.57 -11.04 -24.37
N ASN A 87 13.71 -11.22 -23.05
CA ASN A 87 14.72 -12.08 -22.43
C ASN A 87 14.14 -13.32 -21.75
N GLY A 88 12.82 -13.42 -21.64
CA GLY A 88 12.17 -14.56 -21.03
C GLY A 88 12.29 -15.83 -21.86
N VAL A 89 12.44 -16.97 -21.19
CA VAL A 89 12.49 -18.29 -21.82
C VAL A 89 11.14 -18.99 -21.60
N ARG A 90 10.57 -19.48 -22.69
CA ARG A 90 9.37 -20.32 -22.60
C ARG A 90 9.80 -21.77 -22.39
N ILE A 91 9.31 -22.36 -21.31
CA ILE A 91 9.46 -23.78 -21.05
C ILE A 91 8.26 -24.49 -21.67
N PRO A 92 8.49 -25.48 -22.56
CA PRO A 92 7.38 -26.21 -23.19
C PRO A 92 6.57 -27.05 -22.21
#